data_dc0e700a558cf1f8359ddcdec3528533
#
_entry.id   dc0e700a558cf1f8359ddcdec3528533
#
_cell.length_a   1.000
_cell.length_b   1.000
_cell.length_c   1.000
_cell.angle_alpha   90.00
_cell.angle_beta   90.00
_cell.angle_gamma   90.00
#
_symmetry.space_group_name_H-M   'P 1'
#
loop_
_entity.id
_entity.type
_entity.pdbx_description
1 polymer ?
#
loop_
_entity_poly.entity_id
_entity_poly.type
_entity_poly.pdbx_seq_one_letter_code
_entity_poly.pdbx_strand_id
1 'polypeptide(L)'
;MSTGLTFLVIEHEDTCPPAWLGEWWTERGVRLRRVPAHRHTSDAVVPDSLGDAAALVVLGGEAGANDDADYPWLPATKALIARTVRDRRPFLGVCLGHQLATVALGGVVGRNPSGHSTGLTPVALTQAGRGDRLLGGFEGARTVQWNYDVALELPSAAVVLATAPDGTPQAVRFAPRAYGVQFHPEVSPAVFDGWTIEKPSAVAALGGGIDLAATSRAVRAAEGELRHTWKPLADRFVDLVEGSP
;
A
#
# COMPACT_ATOMS: atom_id res chain seq x y z
N MET A 1 2.99 5.60 26.00
CA MET A 1 4.46 5.46 26.11
C MET A 1 4.99 5.43 24.68
N SER A 2 6.11 6.14 24.39
CA SER A 2 6.71 6.07 23.05
C SER A 2 7.30 4.68 22.84
N THR A 3 6.97 4.03 21.74
CA THR A 3 7.49 2.68 21.41
C THR A 3 8.99 2.70 21.07
N GLY A 4 9.56 3.88 20.80
CA GLY A 4 10.94 4.03 20.31
C GLY A 4 11.18 3.46 18.91
N LEU A 5 10.14 2.93 18.26
CA LEU A 5 10.23 2.34 16.92
C LEU A 5 10.43 3.42 15.85
N THR A 6 11.18 3.08 14.83
CA THR A 6 11.29 3.89 13.59
C THR A 6 10.87 3.04 12.41
N PHE A 7 9.93 3.52 11.58
CA PHE A 7 9.60 2.92 10.29
C PHE A 7 10.31 3.67 9.18
N LEU A 8 10.96 2.93 8.28
CA LEU A 8 11.46 3.46 7.02
C LEU A 8 10.31 3.48 6.01
N VAL A 9 9.98 4.67 5.50
CA VAL A 9 8.85 4.86 4.58
C VAL A 9 9.39 5.34 3.24
N ILE A 10 9.19 4.55 2.19
CA ILE A 10 9.55 4.93 0.81
C ILE A 10 8.32 5.54 0.14
N GLU A 11 8.49 6.74 -0.40
CA GLU A 11 7.47 7.52 -1.10
C GLU A 11 7.88 7.69 -2.55
N HIS A 12 6.92 7.48 -3.45
CA HIS A 12 7.15 7.52 -4.90
C HIS A 12 6.68 8.83 -5.54
N GLU A 13 5.88 9.62 -4.81
CA GLU A 13 5.37 10.92 -5.25
C GLU A 13 4.80 11.73 -4.07
N ASP A 14 4.64 13.03 -4.26
CA ASP A 14 4.13 13.93 -3.20
C ASP A 14 2.63 13.73 -2.92
N THR A 15 1.87 13.24 -3.90
CA THR A 15 0.41 13.02 -3.79
C THR A 15 0.06 11.68 -3.13
N CYS A 16 1.02 10.82 -2.85
CA CYS A 16 0.84 9.55 -2.13
C CYS A 16 1.60 9.52 -0.79
N PRO A 17 1.31 10.43 0.15
CA PRO A 17 1.94 10.46 1.47
C PRO A 17 1.44 9.30 2.35
N PRO A 18 2.08 9.04 3.52
CA PRO A 18 1.59 8.04 4.47
C PRO A 18 0.23 8.39 5.11
N ALA A 19 -0.23 9.63 4.99
CA ALA A 19 -1.54 10.16 5.39
C ALA A 19 -2.03 9.57 6.74
N TRP A 20 -3.25 8.98 6.81
CA TRP A 20 -3.79 8.42 8.05
C TRP A 20 -2.92 7.31 8.67
N LEU A 21 -2.28 6.47 7.89
CA LEU A 21 -1.33 5.49 8.44
C LEU A 21 -0.19 6.19 9.19
N GLY A 22 0.36 7.25 8.60
CA GLY A 22 1.41 8.05 9.24
C GLY A 22 0.95 8.73 10.52
N GLU A 23 -0.27 9.27 10.53
CA GLU A 23 -0.89 9.87 11.72
C GLU A 23 -1.03 8.83 12.84
N TRP A 24 -1.68 7.69 12.56
CA TRP A 24 -1.94 6.64 13.54
C TRP A 24 -0.66 6.01 14.11
N TRP A 25 0.37 5.80 13.27
CA TRP A 25 1.67 5.32 13.75
C TRP A 25 2.36 6.35 14.65
N THR A 26 2.26 7.65 14.29
CA THR A 26 2.80 8.72 15.13
C THR A 26 2.06 8.83 16.47
N GLU A 27 0.73 8.65 16.48
CA GLU A 27 -0.07 8.54 17.71
C GLU A 27 0.40 7.38 18.60
N ARG A 28 0.85 6.25 18.00
CA ARG A 28 1.45 5.10 18.70
C ARG A 28 2.92 5.35 19.12
N GLY A 29 3.46 6.55 18.85
CA GLY A 29 4.85 6.91 19.20
C GLY A 29 5.91 6.35 18.25
N VAL A 30 5.53 5.91 17.04
CA VAL A 30 6.43 5.51 15.97
C VAL A 30 7.00 6.73 15.27
N ARG A 31 8.30 6.75 15.04
CA ARG A 31 8.98 7.75 14.23
C ARG A 31 9.00 7.31 12.76
N LEU A 32 8.66 8.20 11.86
CA LEU A 32 8.72 7.94 10.41
C LEU A 32 10.01 8.55 9.84
N ARG A 33 10.87 7.69 9.28
CA ARG A 33 12.01 8.09 8.45
C ARG A 33 11.56 7.99 7.00
N ARG A 34 11.17 9.12 6.43
CA ARG A 34 10.63 9.22 5.08
C ARG A 34 11.77 9.36 4.07
N VAL A 35 11.67 8.62 2.95
CA VAL A 35 12.56 8.69 1.80
C VAL A 35 11.70 9.04 0.58
N PRO A 36 11.67 10.31 0.15
CA PRO A 36 10.93 10.75 -1.04
C PRO A 36 11.71 10.37 -2.31
N ALA A 37 11.72 9.09 -2.66
CA ALA A 37 12.60 8.50 -3.68
C ALA A 37 12.47 9.14 -5.07
N HIS A 38 11.34 9.79 -5.37
CA HIS A 38 11.08 10.54 -6.60
C HIS A 38 11.81 11.88 -6.70
N ARG A 39 12.40 12.37 -5.59
CA ARG A 39 13.11 13.65 -5.56
C ARG A 39 14.59 13.46 -5.82
N HIS A 40 15.23 14.44 -6.45
CA HIS A 40 16.67 14.43 -6.74
C HIS A 40 17.47 15.11 -5.61
N THR A 41 17.27 14.68 -4.36
CA THR A 41 17.90 15.22 -3.16
C THR A 41 18.67 14.11 -2.43
N SER A 42 19.60 14.48 -1.56
CA SER A 42 20.43 13.49 -0.84
C SER A 42 19.66 12.59 0.12
N ASP A 43 18.49 13.03 0.59
CA ASP A 43 17.56 12.28 1.44
C ASP A 43 16.60 11.40 0.65
N ALA A 44 16.60 11.51 -0.69
CA ALA A 44 15.77 10.73 -1.61
C ALA A 44 16.40 9.39 -2.02
N VAL A 45 17.61 9.08 -1.57
CA VAL A 45 18.29 7.85 -1.95
C VAL A 45 17.70 6.67 -1.17
N VAL A 46 17.16 5.69 -1.92
CA VAL A 46 16.68 4.43 -1.32
C VAL A 46 17.87 3.68 -0.73
N PRO A 47 17.86 3.38 0.58
CA PRO A 47 18.99 2.73 1.22
C PRO A 47 19.04 1.22 0.88
N ASP A 48 20.24 0.65 0.94
CA ASP A 48 20.45 -0.79 0.66
C ASP A 48 19.86 -1.72 1.74
N SER A 49 19.58 -1.20 2.93
CA SER A 49 19.03 -1.97 4.06
C SER A 49 18.20 -1.09 5.00
N LEU A 50 17.40 -1.72 5.87
CA LEU A 50 16.63 -1.02 6.89
C LEU A 50 17.50 -0.27 7.92
N GLY A 51 18.75 -0.72 8.13
CA GLY A 51 19.57 -0.24 9.22
C GLY A 51 18.89 -0.48 10.58
N ASP A 52 18.75 0.58 11.36
CA ASP A 52 18.08 0.60 12.67
C ASP A 52 16.55 0.67 12.61
N ALA A 53 15.97 0.90 11.44
CA ALA A 53 14.51 0.94 11.32
C ALA A 53 13.88 -0.43 11.63
N ALA A 54 12.77 -0.42 12.36
CA ALA A 54 12.07 -1.61 12.82
C ALA A 54 11.24 -2.28 11.71
N ALA A 55 10.74 -1.49 10.75
CA ALA A 55 9.93 -1.96 9.63
C ALA A 55 10.20 -1.14 8.36
N LEU A 56 9.90 -1.74 7.20
CA LEU A 56 9.81 -1.08 5.90
C LEU A 56 8.35 -0.89 5.52
N VAL A 57 8.02 0.32 5.12
CA VAL A 57 6.75 0.66 4.47
C VAL A 57 7.06 1.20 3.08
N VAL A 58 6.37 0.71 2.06
CA VAL A 58 6.49 1.20 0.68
C VAL A 58 5.10 1.62 0.22
N LEU A 59 4.95 2.89 -0.10
CA LEU A 59 3.66 3.50 -0.41
C LEU A 59 3.27 3.35 -1.88
N GLY A 60 2.14 3.97 -2.23
CA GLY A 60 1.63 4.06 -3.60
C GLY A 60 2.40 5.04 -4.47
N GLY A 61 2.03 5.09 -5.75
CA GLY A 61 2.58 5.99 -6.74
C GLY A 61 2.04 5.68 -8.14
N GLU A 62 2.28 6.60 -9.08
CA GLU A 62 1.78 6.49 -10.47
C GLU A 62 2.60 5.53 -11.35
N ALA A 63 3.84 5.22 -10.95
CA ALA A 63 4.70 4.32 -11.69
C ALA A 63 4.09 2.91 -11.79
N GLY A 64 4.29 2.23 -12.90
CA GLY A 64 4.10 0.78 -12.95
C GLY A 64 5.26 0.05 -12.26
N ALA A 65 5.00 -1.12 -11.68
CA ALA A 65 6.03 -1.88 -10.96
C ALA A 65 7.20 -2.34 -11.84
N ASN A 66 7.05 -2.27 -13.16
CA ASN A 66 8.06 -2.66 -14.16
C ASN A 66 8.68 -1.46 -14.92
N ASP A 67 8.34 -0.22 -14.55
CA ASP A 67 8.77 1.00 -15.27
C ASP A 67 10.16 1.47 -14.81
N ASP A 68 11.10 0.54 -14.63
CA ASP A 68 12.45 0.78 -14.10
C ASP A 68 13.26 1.81 -14.94
N ALA A 69 13.00 1.87 -16.24
CA ALA A 69 13.68 2.79 -17.12
C ALA A 69 13.29 4.26 -16.90
N ASP A 70 12.03 4.48 -16.55
CA ASP A 70 11.46 5.81 -16.34
C ASP A 70 11.55 6.26 -14.87
N TYR A 71 11.62 5.30 -13.95
CA TYR A 71 11.67 5.51 -12.50
C TYR A 71 12.89 4.82 -11.88
N PRO A 72 14.08 5.42 -11.97
CA PRO A 72 15.37 4.75 -11.65
C PRO A 72 15.54 4.32 -10.19
N TRP A 73 14.68 4.75 -9.28
CA TRP A 73 14.68 4.29 -7.88
C TRP A 73 13.92 2.98 -7.64
N LEU A 74 13.11 2.51 -8.60
CA LEU A 74 12.32 1.27 -8.46
C LEU A 74 13.19 0.02 -8.30
N PRO A 75 14.30 -0.18 -9.03
CA PRO A 75 15.18 -1.32 -8.82
C PRO A 75 15.74 -1.38 -7.39
N ALA A 76 16.19 -0.24 -6.84
CA ALA A 76 16.69 -0.16 -5.47
C ALA A 76 15.59 -0.44 -4.45
N THR A 77 14.36 0.06 -4.69
CA THR A 77 13.20 -0.22 -3.83
C THR A 77 12.85 -1.71 -3.84
N LYS A 78 12.81 -2.36 -5.00
CA LYS A 78 12.57 -3.81 -5.13
C LYS A 78 13.67 -4.63 -4.42
N ALA A 79 14.93 -4.24 -4.57
CA ALA A 79 16.05 -4.89 -3.87
C ALA A 79 15.92 -4.75 -2.34
N LEU A 80 15.54 -3.57 -1.83
CA LEU A 80 15.31 -3.34 -0.41
C LEU A 80 14.14 -4.19 0.12
N ILE A 81 13.03 -4.27 -0.62
CA ILE A 81 11.88 -5.14 -0.28
C ILE A 81 12.34 -6.61 -0.18
N ALA A 82 12.99 -7.13 -1.23
CA ALA A 82 13.44 -8.52 -1.26
C ALA A 82 14.38 -8.84 -0.10
N ARG A 83 15.32 -7.94 0.22
CA ARG A 83 16.21 -8.07 1.39
C ARG A 83 15.42 -8.08 2.70
N THR A 84 14.49 -7.12 2.89
CA THR A 84 13.67 -7.00 4.10
C THR A 84 12.89 -8.28 4.38
N VAL A 85 12.25 -8.84 3.34
CA VAL A 85 11.45 -10.07 3.45
C VAL A 85 12.35 -11.29 3.73
N ARG A 86 13.47 -11.42 3.02
CA ARG A 86 14.46 -12.49 3.24
C ARG A 86 15.00 -12.47 4.67
N ASP A 87 15.28 -11.27 5.21
CA ASP A 87 15.79 -11.07 6.54
C ASP A 87 14.70 -11.14 7.63
N ARG A 88 13.47 -11.56 7.23
CA ARG A 88 12.27 -11.71 8.08
C ARG A 88 11.90 -10.45 8.86
N ARG A 89 12.24 -9.28 8.32
CA ARG A 89 11.89 -8.00 8.91
C ARG A 89 10.45 -7.62 8.50
N PRO A 90 9.73 -6.87 9.35
CA PRO A 90 8.39 -6.40 9.03
C PRO A 90 8.35 -5.53 7.77
N PHE A 91 7.36 -5.79 6.92
CA PHE A 91 7.12 -5.08 5.67
C PHE A 91 5.63 -4.84 5.46
N LEU A 92 5.27 -3.64 5.02
CA LEU A 92 3.95 -3.31 4.49
C LEU A 92 4.09 -2.56 3.17
N GLY A 93 3.51 -3.11 2.10
CA GLY A 93 3.38 -2.45 0.80
C GLY A 93 1.94 -2.00 0.55
N VAL A 94 1.76 -0.76 0.10
CA VAL A 94 0.46 -0.20 -0.26
C VAL A 94 0.45 0.11 -1.75
N CYS A 95 -0.54 -0.35 -2.50
CA CYS A 95 -0.75 -0.13 -3.92
C CYS A 95 0.53 -0.45 -4.74
N LEU A 96 1.26 0.53 -5.27
CA LEU A 96 2.54 0.30 -5.94
C LEU A 96 3.52 -0.49 -5.05
N GLY A 97 3.56 -0.23 -3.74
CA GLY A 97 4.40 -0.99 -2.81
C GLY A 97 4.05 -2.48 -2.73
N HIS A 98 2.76 -2.84 -2.82
CA HIS A 98 2.30 -4.21 -2.96
C HIS A 98 2.75 -4.84 -4.29
N GLN A 99 2.62 -4.10 -5.38
CA GLN A 99 3.02 -4.54 -6.71
C GLN A 99 4.54 -4.72 -6.81
N LEU A 100 5.32 -3.79 -6.29
CA LEU A 100 6.79 -3.91 -6.22
C LEU A 100 7.23 -5.12 -5.40
N ALA A 101 6.54 -5.43 -4.29
CA ALA A 101 6.80 -6.62 -3.51
C ALA A 101 6.46 -7.89 -4.30
N THR A 102 5.36 -7.91 -5.03
CA THR A 102 5.00 -9.03 -5.91
C THR A 102 6.11 -9.31 -6.92
N VAL A 103 6.61 -8.29 -7.64
CA VAL A 103 7.70 -8.45 -8.61
C VAL A 103 9.02 -8.83 -7.92
N ALA A 104 9.38 -8.15 -6.84
CA ALA A 104 10.63 -8.38 -6.11
C ALA A 104 10.77 -9.80 -5.55
N LEU A 105 9.64 -10.47 -5.32
CA LEU A 105 9.57 -11.83 -4.75
C LEU A 105 9.27 -12.90 -5.81
N GLY A 106 9.27 -12.53 -7.11
CA GLY A 106 9.17 -13.46 -8.24
C GLY A 106 7.75 -13.69 -8.76
N GLY A 107 6.80 -12.81 -8.44
CA GLY A 107 5.48 -12.77 -9.06
C GLY A 107 5.44 -11.89 -10.31
N VAL A 108 4.25 -11.73 -10.89
CA VAL A 108 3.99 -10.96 -12.10
C VAL A 108 2.92 -9.90 -11.82
N VAL A 109 3.21 -8.67 -12.21
CA VAL A 109 2.28 -7.53 -12.17
C VAL A 109 2.03 -7.04 -13.58
N GLY A 110 0.81 -6.72 -13.87
CA GLY A 110 0.40 -6.15 -15.17
C GLY A 110 -1.00 -5.57 -15.12
N ARG A 111 -1.47 -5.10 -16.28
CA ARG A 111 -2.79 -4.48 -16.42
C ARG A 111 -3.89 -5.40 -15.94
N ASN A 112 -4.81 -4.85 -15.15
CA ASN A 112 -5.99 -5.59 -14.72
C ASN A 112 -6.87 -5.91 -15.95
N PRO A 113 -7.11 -7.20 -16.25
CA PRO A 113 -8.00 -7.59 -17.36
C PRO A 113 -9.44 -7.07 -17.20
N SER A 114 -9.88 -6.83 -15.97
CA SER A 114 -11.20 -6.29 -15.64
C SER A 114 -11.27 -4.76 -15.75
N GLY A 115 -10.16 -4.10 -16.11
CA GLY A 115 -10.06 -2.66 -16.24
C GLY A 115 -9.61 -1.94 -14.96
N HIS A 116 -9.83 -0.64 -14.93
CA HIS A 116 -9.38 0.22 -13.83
C HIS A 116 -10.28 0.07 -12.59
N SER A 117 -9.66 -0.01 -11.42
CA SER A 117 -10.36 0.01 -10.14
C SER A 117 -10.30 1.39 -9.52
N THR A 118 -11.46 2.01 -9.27
CA THR A 118 -11.57 3.37 -8.72
C THR A 118 -12.74 3.49 -7.76
N GLY A 119 -12.55 4.23 -6.67
CA GLY A 119 -13.61 4.57 -5.72
C GLY A 119 -13.67 3.62 -4.53
N LEU A 120 -14.86 3.46 -3.96
CA LEU A 120 -15.07 2.63 -2.77
C LEU A 120 -15.48 1.21 -3.16
N THR A 121 -14.71 0.23 -2.70
CA THR A 121 -14.95 -1.19 -2.95
C THR A 121 -14.91 -1.97 -1.63
N PRO A 122 -15.81 -2.94 -1.41
CA PRO A 122 -15.74 -3.79 -0.23
C PRO A 122 -14.59 -4.79 -0.33
N VAL A 123 -13.96 -5.08 0.80
CA VAL A 123 -12.95 -6.14 0.93
C VAL A 123 -13.64 -7.48 1.11
N ALA A 124 -13.32 -8.47 0.28
CA ALA A 124 -13.75 -9.84 0.43
C ALA A 124 -12.61 -10.69 0.98
N LEU A 125 -12.67 -11.06 2.27
CA LEU A 125 -11.64 -11.88 2.91
C LEU A 125 -11.72 -13.33 2.46
N THR A 126 -10.59 -13.93 2.16
CA THR A 126 -10.46 -15.39 2.02
C THR A 126 -10.59 -16.08 3.39
N GLN A 127 -10.64 -17.41 3.42
CA GLN A 127 -10.58 -18.15 4.69
C GLN A 127 -9.29 -17.82 5.46
N ALA A 128 -8.15 -17.72 4.76
CA ALA A 128 -6.88 -17.31 5.37
C ALA A 128 -6.93 -15.88 5.90
N GLY A 129 -7.58 -14.97 5.17
CA GLY A 129 -7.74 -13.57 5.58
C GLY A 129 -8.58 -13.39 6.84
N ARG A 130 -9.66 -14.19 7.00
CA ARG A 130 -10.50 -14.12 8.21
C ARG A 130 -9.75 -14.49 9.50
N GLY A 131 -8.76 -15.39 9.39
CA GLY A 131 -7.91 -15.80 10.51
C GLY A 131 -6.58 -15.03 10.59
N ASP A 132 -6.34 -14.07 9.69
CA ASP A 132 -5.07 -13.37 9.65
C ASP A 132 -4.98 -12.28 10.74
N ARG A 133 -3.80 -12.18 11.37
CA ARG A 133 -3.56 -11.24 12.47
C ARG A 133 -3.64 -9.77 12.05
N LEU A 134 -3.34 -9.45 10.77
CA LEU A 134 -3.41 -8.07 10.25
C LEU A 134 -4.78 -7.78 9.65
N LEU A 135 -5.33 -8.70 8.84
CA LEU A 135 -6.55 -8.50 8.02
C LEU A 135 -7.84 -9.06 8.67
N GLY A 136 -7.76 -9.89 9.67
CA GLY A 136 -8.94 -10.49 10.31
C GLY A 136 -9.93 -9.42 10.81
N GLY A 137 -11.23 -9.60 10.52
CA GLY A 137 -12.31 -8.69 10.93
C GLY A 137 -12.63 -7.57 9.95
N PHE A 138 -11.93 -7.46 8.79
CA PHE A 138 -12.25 -6.46 7.75
C PHE A 138 -13.18 -6.99 6.65
N GLU A 139 -13.91 -8.10 6.87
CA GLU A 139 -14.89 -8.60 5.91
C GLU A 139 -15.94 -7.55 5.59
N GLY A 140 -16.14 -7.25 4.31
CA GLY A 140 -17.09 -6.25 3.83
C GLY A 140 -16.69 -4.78 4.07
N ALA A 141 -15.55 -4.52 4.72
CA ALA A 141 -15.04 -3.18 4.95
C ALA A 141 -14.81 -2.44 3.62
N ARG A 142 -15.34 -1.23 3.49
CA ARG A 142 -15.09 -0.41 2.30
C ARG A 142 -13.67 0.16 2.35
N THR A 143 -13.04 0.24 1.18
CA THR A 143 -11.71 0.80 1.00
C THR A 143 -11.61 1.60 -0.28
N VAL A 144 -10.63 2.52 -0.33
CA VAL A 144 -10.38 3.33 -1.52
C VAL A 144 -9.53 2.53 -2.50
N GLN A 145 -9.95 2.51 -3.76
CA GLN A 145 -9.22 1.93 -4.89
C GLN A 145 -8.84 3.03 -5.88
N TRP A 146 -7.60 2.91 -6.42
CA TRP A 146 -7.12 3.70 -7.54
C TRP A 146 -5.94 2.96 -8.19
N ASN A 147 -6.22 2.01 -9.08
CA ASN A 147 -5.16 1.25 -9.74
C ASN A 147 -5.55 0.71 -11.11
N TYR A 148 -4.57 0.64 -12.00
CA TYR A 148 -4.67 -0.01 -13.31
C TYR A 148 -4.05 -1.40 -13.29
N ASP A 149 -2.94 -1.55 -12.57
CA ASP A 149 -2.18 -2.78 -12.51
C ASP A 149 -2.55 -3.56 -11.26
N VAL A 150 -2.44 -4.88 -11.38
CA VAL A 150 -2.73 -5.85 -10.31
C VAL A 150 -1.68 -6.97 -10.33
N ALA A 151 -1.57 -7.70 -9.23
CA ALA A 151 -0.82 -8.95 -9.20
C ALA A 151 -1.55 -9.99 -10.06
N LEU A 152 -0.96 -10.37 -11.20
CA LEU A 152 -1.46 -11.43 -12.10
C LEU A 152 -1.01 -12.80 -11.62
N GLU A 153 0.25 -12.91 -11.16
CA GLU A 153 0.80 -14.10 -10.54
C GLU A 153 1.49 -13.73 -9.24
N LEU A 154 1.20 -14.46 -8.20
CA LEU A 154 1.82 -14.24 -6.89
C LEU A 154 3.05 -15.12 -6.71
N PRO A 155 4.04 -14.67 -5.89
CA PRO A 155 5.13 -15.54 -5.46
C PRO A 155 4.60 -16.82 -4.81
N SER A 156 5.27 -17.96 -5.03
CA SER A 156 4.79 -19.29 -4.62
C SER A 156 4.52 -19.45 -3.11
N ALA A 157 5.20 -18.67 -2.27
CA ALA A 157 5.02 -18.69 -0.81
C ALA A 157 3.92 -17.72 -0.32
N ALA A 158 3.34 -16.92 -1.22
CA ALA A 158 2.38 -15.90 -0.85
C ALA A 158 1.00 -16.50 -0.56
N VAL A 159 0.29 -15.89 0.38
CA VAL A 159 -1.07 -16.27 0.78
C VAL A 159 -2.01 -15.12 0.49
N VAL A 160 -3.03 -15.34 -0.34
CA VAL A 160 -4.09 -14.35 -0.61
C VAL A 160 -4.98 -14.24 0.62
N LEU A 161 -5.11 -13.03 1.14
CA LEU A 161 -5.93 -12.71 2.31
C LEU A 161 -7.26 -12.06 1.93
N ALA A 162 -7.28 -11.30 0.85
CA ALA A 162 -8.49 -10.67 0.32
C ALA A 162 -8.46 -10.61 -1.20
N THR A 163 -9.66 -10.61 -1.81
CA THR A 163 -9.86 -10.48 -3.25
C THR A 163 -10.86 -9.37 -3.57
N ALA A 164 -10.76 -8.82 -4.77
CA ALA A 164 -11.81 -8.02 -5.39
C ALA A 164 -12.92 -8.93 -5.97
N PRO A 165 -14.08 -8.37 -6.36
CA PRO A 165 -15.16 -9.13 -6.99
C PRO A 165 -14.74 -9.87 -8.27
N ASP A 166 -13.75 -9.37 -8.99
CA ASP A 166 -13.17 -10.00 -10.19
C ASP A 166 -12.15 -11.12 -9.88
N GLY A 167 -11.91 -11.40 -8.59
CA GLY A 167 -10.96 -12.41 -8.13
C GLY A 167 -9.52 -11.91 -7.99
N THR A 168 -9.20 -10.67 -8.38
CA THR A 168 -7.84 -10.15 -8.25
C THR A 168 -7.42 -10.02 -6.79
N PRO A 169 -6.14 -10.36 -6.44
CA PRO A 169 -5.63 -10.25 -5.07
C PRO A 169 -5.65 -8.79 -4.59
N GLN A 170 -6.28 -8.55 -3.44
CA GLN A 170 -6.38 -7.23 -2.82
C GLN A 170 -5.54 -7.10 -1.55
N ALA A 171 -5.30 -8.20 -0.86
CA ALA A 171 -4.38 -8.26 0.25
C ALA A 171 -3.63 -9.59 0.24
N VAL A 172 -2.33 -9.53 0.45
CA VAL A 172 -1.42 -10.68 0.35
C VAL A 172 -0.46 -10.67 1.53
N ARG A 173 -0.25 -11.86 2.12
CA ARG A 173 0.86 -12.09 3.04
C ARG A 173 1.98 -12.81 2.27
N PHE A 174 3.07 -12.11 2.00
CA PHE A 174 4.25 -12.64 1.30
C PHE A 174 5.13 -13.52 2.19
N ALA A 175 5.18 -13.19 3.49
CA ALA A 175 5.91 -13.92 4.53
C ALA A 175 5.25 -13.64 5.89
N PRO A 176 5.62 -14.33 6.99
CA PRO A 176 4.96 -14.18 8.29
C PRO A 176 4.85 -12.74 8.82
N ARG A 177 5.73 -11.85 8.38
CA ARG A 177 5.75 -10.43 8.80
C ARG A 177 5.76 -9.46 7.60
N ALA A 178 5.45 -9.94 6.39
CA ALA A 178 5.48 -9.16 5.16
C ALA A 178 4.11 -9.20 4.46
N TYR A 179 3.51 -8.03 4.33
CA TYR A 179 2.16 -7.84 3.81
C TYR A 179 2.13 -6.82 2.68
N GLY A 180 1.16 -6.98 1.80
CA GLY A 180 0.83 -5.99 0.80
C GLY A 180 -0.67 -5.86 0.64
N VAL A 181 -1.14 -4.63 0.46
CA VAL A 181 -2.54 -4.31 0.13
C VAL A 181 -2.58 -3.50 -1.17
N GLN A 182 -3.46 -3.89 -2.10
CA GLN A 182 -3.64 -3.18 -3.36
C GLN A 182 -4.44 -1.89 -3.17
N PHE A 183 -5.35 -1.89 -2.23
CA PHE A 183 -6.17 -0.76 -1.85
C PHE A 183 -5.44 0.23 -0.93
N HIS A 184 -6.08 1.37 -0.68
CA HIS A 184 -5.53 2.49 0.08
C HIS A 184 -6.23 2.67 1.42
N PRO A 185 -5.74 2.05 2.51
CA PRO A 185 -6.29 2.25 3.85
C PRO A 185 -5.92 3.60 4.47
N GLU A 186 -4.90 4.27 3.89
CA GLU A 186 -4.33 5.53 4.38
C GLU A 186 -5.03 6.77 3.86
N VAL A 187 -5.82 6.65 2.79
CA VAL A 187 -6.23 7.79 1.98
C VAL A 187 -7.38 8.56 2.59
N SER A 188 -7.14 9.85 2.88
CA SER A 188 -8.17 10.83 3.22
C SER A 188 -8.87 11.38 1.96
N PRO A 189 -10.07 12.00 2.10
CA PRO A 189 -10.71 12.68 0.98
C PRO A 189 -9.82 13.73 0.31
N ALA A 190 -9.01 14.44 1.09
CA ALA A 190 -8.10 15.45 0.55
C ALA A 190 -7.00 14.82 -0.34
N VAL A 191 -6.45 13.67 0.05
CA VAL A 191 -5.49 12.92 -0.77
C VAL A 191 -6.14 12.41 -2.04
N PHE A 192 -7.34 11.81 -1.94
CA PHE A 192 -8.09 11.33 -3.10
C PHE A 192 -8.41 12.45 -4.10
N ASP A 193 -8.85 13.60 -3.61
CA ASP A 193 -9.11 14.78 -4.46
C ASP A 193 -7.84 15.27 -5.16
N GLY A 194 -6.68 15.23 -4.48
CA GLY A 194 -5.38 15.55 -5.09
C GLY A 194 -5.10 14.70 -6.33
N TRP A 195 -5.38 13.39 -6.28
CA TRP A 195 -5.19 12.50 -7.43
C TRP A 195 -6.07 12.87 -8.62
N THR A 196 -7.30 13.33 -8.38
CA THR A 196 -8.24 13.70 -9.45
C THR A 196 -7.92 15.05 -10.09
N ILE A 197 -7.30 15.98 -9.35
CA ILE A 197 -6.98 17.33 -9.79
C ILE A 197 -5.57 17.39 -10.41
N GLU A 198 -4.59 16.77 -9.76
CA GLU A 198 -3.18 16.91 -10.13
C GLU A 198 -2.73 15.93 -11.24
N LYS A 199 -3.58 14.94 -11.58
CA LYS A 199 -3.27 13.89 -12.57
C LYS A 199 -4.30 13.83 -13.71
N PRO A 200 -4.46 14.89 -14.54
CA PRO A 200 -5.43 14.88 -15.64
C PRO A 200 -5.19 13.75 -16.64
N SER A 201 -3.92 13.36 -16.86
CA SER A 201 -3.55 12.25 -17.76
C SER A 201 -4.01 10.89 -17.22
N ALA A 202 -3.84 10.64 -15.92
CA ALA A 202 -4.36 9.44 -15.27
C ALA A 202 -5.89 9.40 -15.34
N VAL A 203 -6.53 10.56 -15.10
CA VAL A 203 -7.98 10.72 -15.26
C VAL A 203 -8.44 10.45 -16.71
N ALA A 204 -7.74 10.97 -17.69
CA ALA A 204 -8.06 10.74 -19.11
C ALA A 204 -7.90 9.26 -19.51
N ALA A 205 -6.93 8.56 -18.91
CA ALA A 205 -6.69 7.14 -19.15
C ALA A 205 -7.79 6.22 -18.55
N LEU A 206 -8.64 6.72 -17.62
CA LEU A 206 -9.77 5.96 -17.07
C LEU A 206 -10.83 5.58 -18.13
N GLY A 207 -10.78 6.18 -19.32
CA GLY A 207 -11.84 5.99 -20.32
C GLY A 207 -13.18 6.59 -19.84
N GLY A 208 -14.00 7.09 -20.75
CA GLY A 208 -15.24 7.77 -20.39
C GLY A 208 -16.29 6.83 -19.76
N GLY A 209 -16.35 6.74 -18.44
CA GLY A 209 -17.32 5.91 -17.70
C GLY A 209 -17.27 6.11 -16.19
N ILE A 210 -16.25 6.77 -15.66
CA ILE A 210 -16.11 7.00 -14.21
C ILE A 210 -16.49 8.45 -13.91
N ASP A 211 -17.56 8.67 -13.14
CA ASP A 211 -17.90 9.97 -12.56
C ASP A 211 -16.99 10.24 -11.35
N LEU A 212 -15.83 10.87 -11.61
CA LEU A 212 -14.86 11.22 -10.57
C LEU A 212 -15.43 12.17 -9.52
N ALA A 213 -16.33 13.08 -9.91
CA ALA A 213 -16.97 13.98 -8.96
C ALA A 213 -17.90 13.22 -8.02
N ALA A 214 -18.66 12.25 -8.52
CA ALA A 214 -19.47 11.38 -7.69
C ALA A 214 -18.60 10.49 -6.80
N THR A 215 -17.51 9.96 -7.32
CA THR A 215 -16.54 9.14 -6.57
C THR A 215 -15.92 9.94 -5.43
N SER A 216 -15.43 11.16 -5.68
CA SER A 216 -14.89 12.05 -4.65
C SER A 216 -15.93 12.38 -3.57
N ARG A 217 -17.18 12.68 -3.96
CA ARG A 217 -18.27 12.88 -2.99
C ARG A 217 -18.52 11.63 -2.13
N ALA A 218 -18.48 10.43 -2.72
CA ALA A 218 -18.67 9.17 -2.00
C ALA A 218 -17.53 8.93 -0.99
N VAL A 219 -16.27 9.13 -1.39
CA VAL A 219 -15.10 9.01 -0.50
C VAL A 219 -15.21 10.00 0.66
N ARG A 220 -15.57 11.26 0.38
CA ARG A 220 -15.77 12.29 1.41
C ARG A 220 -16.91 11.94 2.38
N ALA A 221 -18.03 11.43 1.87
CA ALA A 221 -19.14 11.00 2.71
C ALA A 221 -18.79 9.80 3.61
N ALA A 222 -17.83 8.98 3.21
CA ALA A 222 -17.36 7.80 3.94
C ALA A 222 -16.17 8.09 4.87
N GLU A 223 -15.67 9.32 4.97
CA GLU A 223 -14.43 9.66 5.69
C GLU A 223 -14.39 9.10 7.12
N GLY A 224 -15.43 9.36 7.91
CA GLY A 224 -15.51 8.90 9.29
C GLY A 224 -15.51 7.37 9.42
N GLU A 225 -16.23 6.69 8.51
CA GLU A 225 -16.24 5.22 8.44
C GLU A 225 -14.85 4.68 8.07
N LEU A 226 -14.25 5.18 7.00
CA LEU A 226 -12.94 4.75 6.52
C LEU A 226 -11.86 4.93 7.60
N ARG A 227 -11.82 6.10 8.23
CA ARG A 227 -10.87 6.41 9.29
C ARG A 227 -11.04 5.48 10.51
N HIS A 228 -12.27 5.21 10.91
CA HIS A 228 -12.55 4.30 12.02
C HIS A 228 -12.20 2.85 11.67
N THR A 229 -12.59 2.42 10.47
CA THR A 229 -12.42 1.04 10.01
C THR A 229 -10.94 0.67 9.85
N TRP A 230 -10.11 1.56 9.27
CA TRP A 230 -8.73 1.20 8.92
C TRP A 230 -7.69 1.52 10.01
N LYS A 231 -8.03 2.28 11.04
CA LYS A 231 -7.11 2.51 12.16
C LYS A 231 -6.60 1.22 12.81
N PRO A 232 -7.43 0.19 13.06
CA PRO A 232 -6.94 -1.07 13.62
C PRO A 232 -5.88 -1.78 12.78
N LEU A 233 -5.86 -1.58 11.43
CA LEU A 233 -4.80 -2.14 10.59
C LEU A 233 -3.45 -1.51 10.93
N ALA A 234 -3.41 -0.19 11.10
CA ALA A 234 -2.20 0.52 11.51
C ALA A 234 -1.72 0.08 12.91
N ASP A 235 -2.64 -0.04 13.87
CA ASP A 235 -2.33 -0.48 15.22
C ASP A 235 -1.76 -1.91 15.23
N ARG A 236 -2.41 -2.85 14.53
CA ARG A 236 -1.95 -4.24 14.40
C ARG A 236 -0.60 -4.37 13.69
N PHE A 237 -0.30 -3.47 12.75
CA PHE A 237 1.02 -3.47 12.13
C PHE A 237 2.11 -3.07 13.13
N VAL A 238 1.85 -2.10 14.01
CA VAL A 238 2.77 -1.77 15.12
C VAL A 238 2.95 -2.98 16.04
N ASP A 239 1.86 -3.63 16.46
CA ASP A 239 1.90 -4.81 17.33
C ASP A 239 2.69 -5.97 16.68
N LEU A 240 2.54 -6.15 15.35
CA LEU A 240 3.32 -7.11 14.58
C LEU A 240 4.82 -6.76 14.59
N VAL A 241 5.17 -5.47 14.51
CA VAL A 241 6.57 -5.00 14.56
C VAL A 241 7.15 -5.19 15.96
N GLU A 242 6.40 -4.93 17.00
CA GLU A 242 6.80 -5.15 18.40
C GLU A 242 6.97 -6.64 18.75
N GLY A 243 6.45 -7.54 17.89
CA GLY A 243 6.46 -8.97 18.15
C GLY A 243 5.42 -9.40 19.15
N SER A 244 4.41 -8.58 19.41
CA SER A 244 3.26 -8.91 20.25
C SER A 244 2.47 -10.08 19.67
N PRO A 245 1.99 -11.02 20.50
CA PRO A 245 1.28 -12.23 20.05
C PRO A 245 -0.05 -11.94 19.36
#